data_9385842d6754110a69a90422c14dd293
#
_entry.id   9385842d6754110a69a90422c14dd293
#
_cell.length_a   1.000
_cell.length_b   1.000
_cell.length_c   1.000
_cell.angle_alpha   90.00
_cell.angle_beta   90.00
_cell.angle_gamma   90.00
#
_symmetry.space_group_name_H-M   'P 1'
#
loop_
_entity.id
_entity.type
_entity.pdbx_description
1 polymer ?
#
loop_
_entity_poly.entity_id
_entity_poly.type
_entity_poly.pdbx_seq_one_letter_code
_entity_poly.pdbx_strand_id
1 'polypeptide(L)'
;TKGQADFSVDGGNMRYGLAATKSIGRPVVRAMIEEREAFGPYKNLEDFITRLSSKEAFNKRTIENLIKAGALDALGGTRKQFMSIYLQIVEHVNQEKKYSMSGQMSLFDLVSEEQKSEFQIRMPDVGEYAKENLLAFEKEVLGIYVSGHPLEEYEEQWKKTISATTLDFQPDEESGRTKVRDGAKEIIGGMITDKTVKHTKTNQMMAFVTVEDLLGTVEVVVFPRDYERNRDYLEVDSKVFIRGRVSEEDEKASKLICEKVIPFDRTKRELWIQFPDKASYLESEEIVYGYLADSEGDDEVVIYCTKERAIKRLPRNRNITVNQQILGRLMNHFGESHVKVVEKAIENHF
;
A
#
# COMPACT_ATOMS: atom_id res chain seq x y z
N THR A 1 -4.97 7.00 -22.29
CA THR A 1 -3.82 7.86 -22.63
C THR A 1 -4.15 9.34 -22.85
N LYS A 2 -4.78 10.00 -21.90
CA LYS A 2 -5.03 11.46 -21.97
C LYS A 2 -3.99 12.28 -21.20
N GLY A 3 -2.90 11.65 -20.69
CA GLY A 3 -1.88 12.31 -19.88
C GLY A 3 -1.21 13.49 -20.61
N GLN A 4 -0.87 14.51 -19.84
CA GLN A 4 -0.15 15.71 -20.26
C GLN A 4 1.21 15.78 -19.56
N ALA A 5 2.08 16.69 -20.00
CA ALA A 5 3.39 16.89 -19.36
C ALA A 5 3.25 17.43 -17.92
N ASP A 6 2.38 18.39 -17.75
CA ASP A 6 2.09 19.02 -16.46
C ASP A 6 0.76 18.54 -15.89
N PHE A 7 0.51 18.82 -14.61
CA PHE A 7 -0.77 18.56 -13.99
C PHE A 7 -1.90 19.25 -14.74
N SER A 8 -3.00 18.54 -14.92
CA SER A 8 -4.15 19.08 -15.66
C SER A 8 -5.46 18.67 -14.97
N VAL A 9 -6.52 19.43 -15.23
CA VAL A 9 -7.86 19.13 -14.71
C VAL A 9 -8.72 18.62 -15.86
N ASP A 10 -9.41 17.48 -15.65
CA ASP A 10 -10.34 16.88 -16.61
C ASP A 10 -11.61 16.43 -15.87
N GLY A 11 -12.73 17.08 -16.14
CA GLY A 11 -14.01 16.73 -15.54
C GLY A 11 -14.07 16.80 -14.00
N GLY A 12 -13.33 17.73 -13.39
CA GLY A 12 -13.23 17.87 -11.92
C GLY A 12 -12.19 16.97 -11.25
N ASN A 13 -11.53 16.10 -12.01
CA ASN A 13 -10.42 15.28 -11.52
C ASN A 13 -9.08 15.90 -11.89
N MET A 14 -8.12 15.83 -10.98
CA MET A 14 -6.73 16.22 -11.24
C MET A 14 -5.99 15.04 -11.89
N ARG A 15 -5.35 15.29 -13.04
CA ARG A 15 -4.45 14.33 -13.68
C ARG A 15 -3.02 14.63 -13.32
N TYR A 16 -2.31 13.60 -12.91
CA TYR A 16 -0.89 13.69 -12.61
C TYR A 16 -0.08 14.03 -13.88
N GLY A 17 0.84 15.00 -13.78
CA GLY A 17 1.72 15.38 -14.86
C GLY A 17 2.79 14.33 -15.12
N LEU A 18 2.84 13.75 -16.33
CA LEU A 18 3.78 12.67 -16.65
C LEU A 18 5.25 13.09 -16.50
N ALA A 19 5.58 14.39 -16.67
CA ALA A 19 6.94 14.90 -16.51
C ALA A 19 7.40 14.94 -15.04
N ALA A 20 6.51 14.78 -14.08
CA ALA A 20 6.84 14.64 -12.65
C ALA A 20 7.23 13.21 -12.28
N THR A 21 7.04 12.23 -13.19
CA THR A 21 7.46 10.84 -12.97
C THR A 21 8.98 10.72 -13.00
N LYS A 22 9.56 10.02 -12.04
CA LYS A 22 11.02 9.82 -11.92
C LYS A 22 11.64 9.26 -13.20
N SER A 23 12.72 9.87 -13.64
CA SER A 23 13.46 9.50 -14.86
C SER A 23 12.67 9.64 -16.17
N ILE A 24 11.55 10.38 -16.18
CA ILE A 24 10.81 10.70 -17.39
C ILE A 24 10.95 12.21 -17.67
N GLY A 25 11.76 12.52 -18.67
CA GLY A 25 12.00 13.93 -19.03
C GLY A 25 10.86 14.51 -19.88
N ARG A 26 10.70 15.85 -19.82
CA ARG A 26 9.73 16.57 -20.67
C ARG A 26 9.84 16.26 -22.17
N PRO A 27 11.05 16.04 -22.77
CA PRO A 27 11.16 15.67 -24.19
C PRO A 27 10.46 14.36 -24.53
N VAL A 28 10.57 13.35 -23.65
CA VAL A 28 9.87 12.05 -23.83
C VAL A 28 8.38 12.25 -23.83
N VAL A 29 7.87 12.97 -22.81
CA VAL A 29 6.43 13.21 -22.67
C VAL A 29 5.89 13.99 -23.85
N ARG A 30 6.62 15.00 -24.33
CA ARG A 30 6.25 15.76 -25.52
C ARG A 30 6.17 14.85 -26.75
N ALA A 31 7.16 14.01 -26.98
CA ALA A 31 7.15 13.06 -28.08
C ALA A 31 5.95 12.09 -28.01
N MET A 32 5.59 11.63 -26.80
CA MET A 32 4.40 10.81 -26.60
C MET A 32 3.10 11.54 -26.93
N ILE A 33 3.00 12.81 -26.59
CA ILE A 33 1.82 13.64 -26.87
C ILE A 33 1.71 13.91 -28.38
N GLU A 34 2.78 14.40 -29.00
CA GLU A 34 2.86 14.69 -30.45
C GLU A 34 2.50 13.47 -31.29
N GLU A 35 3.04 12.30 -30.94
CA GLU A 35 2.77 11.06 -31.63
C GLU A 35 1.31 10.63 -31.52
N ARG A 36 0.74 10.78 -30.32
CA ARG A 36 -0.69 10.52 -30.07
C ARG A 36 -1.60 11.48 -30.83
N GLU A 37 -1.25 12.75 -30.91
CA GLU A 37 -2.04 13.76 -31.62
C GLU A 37 -1.99 13.57 -33.13
N ALA A 38 -0.83 13.17 -33.67
CA ALA A 38 -0.64 12.94 -35.10
C ALA A 38 -1.32 11.66 -35.60
N PHE A 39 -1.26 10.59 -34.82
CA PHE A 39 -1.65 9.22 -35.27
C PHE A 39 -2.76 8.58 -34.42
N GLY A 40 -3.37 9.33 -33.52
CA GLY A 40 -4.45 8.85 -32.64
C GLY A 40 -3.94 8.11 -31.39
N PRO A 41 -4.88 7.65 -30.54
CA PRO A 41 -4.57 6.91 -29.31
C PRO A 41 -3.73 5.66 -29.56
N TYR A 42 -2.87 5.33 -28.61
CA TYR A 42 -2.15 4.06 -28.62
C TYR A 42 -3.11 2.89 -28.38
N LYS A 43 -2.95 1.83 -29.19
CA LYS A 43 -3.85 0.67 -29.19
C LYS A 43 -3.52 -0.33 -28.07
N ASN A 44 -2.24 -0.63 -27.90
CA ASN A 44 -1.69 -1.57 -26.93
C ASN A 44 -0.23 -1.23 -26.61
N LEU A 45 0.43 -2.01 -25.76
CA LEU A 45 1.82 -1.80 -25.36
C LEU A 45 2.80 -1.89 -26.54
N GLU A 46 2.58 -2.81 -27.46
CA GLU A 46 3.44 -3.00 -28.65
C GLU A 46 3.36 -1.80 -29.59
N ASP A 47 2.16 -1.31 -29.92
CA ASP A 47 1.95 -0.09 -30.72
C ASP A 47 2.62 1.13 -30.05
N PHE A 48 2.48 1.25 -28.72
CA PHE A 48 3.12 2.30 -27.94
C PHE A 48 4.65 2.26 -28.08
N ILE A 49 5.27 1.09 -27.87
CA ILE A 49 6.73 0.93 -27.94
C ILE A 49 7.22 1.14 -29.38
N THR A 50 6.55 0.57 -30.38
CA THR A 50 6.91 0.66 -31.79
C THR A 50 6.94 2.11 -32.26
N ARG A 51 5.87 2.85 -32.03
CA ARG A 51 5.72 4.26 -32.44
C ARG A 51 6.76 5.20 -31.78
N LEU A 52 7.14 4.92 -30.54
CA LEU A 52 8.07 5.75 -29.79
C LEU A 52 9.53 5.29 -29.89
N SER A 53 9.77 4.11 -30.41
CA SER A 53 11.09 3.46 -30.45
C SER A 53 12.16 4.24 -31.26
N SER A 54 11.74 5.15 -32.16
CA SER A 54 12.65 6.03 -32.93
C SER A 54 13.10 7.27 -32.16
N LYS A 55 12.47 7.57 -31.02
CA LYS A 55 12.78 8.76 -30.22
C LYS A 55 13.96 8.46 -29.29
N GLU A 56 15.03 9.26 -29.39
CA GLU A 56 16.31 9.05 -28.70
C GLU A 56 16.17 8.97 -27.16
N ALA A 57 15.25 9.74 -26.60
CA ALA A 57 15.01 9.77 -25.18
C ALA A 57 14.12 8.60 -24.65
N PHE A 58 13.59 7.75 -25.53
CA PHE A 58 12.69 6.64 -25.18
C PHE A 58 13.48 5.34 -25.01
N ASN A 59 13.63 4.87 -23.79
CA ASN A 59 14.44 3.71 -23.42
C ASN A 59 13.72 2.73 -22.48
N LYS A 60 14.34 1.57 -22.22
CA LYS A 60 13.79 0.52 -21.35
C LYS A 60 13.34 1.05 -19.96
N ARG A 61 14.15 1.93 -19.35
CA ARG A 61 13.84 2.52 -18.03
C ARG A 61 12.63 3.44 -18.09
N THR A 62 12.46 4.17 -19.17
CA THR A 62 11.26 5.01 -19.36
C THR A 62 10.01 4.16 -19.44
N ILE A 63 10.03 3.07 -20.19
CA ILE A 63 8.89 2.13 -20.33
C ILE A 63 8.56 1.51 -18.96
N GLU A 64 9.56 1.01 -18.26
CA GLU A 64 9.42 0.42 -16.94
C GLU A 64 8.77 1.42 -15.95
N ASN A 65 9.25 2.65 -15.89
CA ASN A 65 8.70 3.67 -15.00
C ASN A 65 7.28 4.10 -15.39
N LEU A 66 6.92 4.11 -16.68
CA LEU A 66 5.55 4.34 -17.13
C LEU A 66 4.62 3.21 -16.73
N ILE A 67 5.07 1.96 -16.79
CA ILE A 67 4.32 0.79 -16.31
C ILE A 67 4.12 0.90 -14.80
N LYS A 68 5.20 1.11 -14.03
CA LYS A 68 5.14 1.27 -12.57
C LYS A 68 4.21 2.41 -12.14
N ALA A 69 4.22 3.52 -12.86
CA ALA A 69 3.36 4.67 -12.61
C ALA A 69 1.87 4.44 -12.96
N GLY A 70 1.50 3.30 -13.58
CA GLY A 70 0.15 3.06 -14.07
C GLY A 70 -0.24 3.91 -15.29
N ALA A 71 0.72 4.59 -15.91
CA ALA A 71 0.46 5.47 -17.05
C ALA A 71 -0.02 4.71 -18.31
N LEU A 72 0.22 3.40 -18.36
CA LEU A 72 -0.11 2.51 -19.46
C LEU A 72 -1.31 1.58 -19.18
N ASP A 73 -1.94 1.66 -18.01
CA ASP A 73 -3.04 0.77 -17.59
C ASP A 73 -4.24 0.76 -18.58
N ALA A 74 -4.44 1.87 -19.32
CA ALA A 74 -5.47 1.99 -20.34
C ALA A 74 -5.17 1.21 -21.66
N LEU A 75 -4.03 0.52 -21.77
CA LEU A 75 -3.61 -0.21 -22.98
C LEU A 75 -4.08 -1.69 -23.01
N GLY A 76 -4.98 -2.07 -22.11
CA GLY A 76 -5.65 -3.38 -22.16
C GLY A 76 -4.88 -4.53 -21.51
N GLY A 77 -3.99 -4.24 -20.56
CA GLY A 77 -3.28 -5.25 -19.76
C GLY A 77 -3.01 -4.76 -18.34
N THR A 78 -2.56 -5.69 -17.49
CA THR A 78 -2.13 -5.37 -16.12
C THR A 78 -0.66 -4.93 -16.08
N ARG A 79 -0.24 -4.20 -15.04
CA ARG A 79 1.16 -3.79 -14.87
C ARG A 79 2.09 -5.00 -14.82
N LYS A 80 1.65 -6.09 -14.17
CA LYS A 80 2.41 -7.34 -14.10
C LYS A 80 2.58 -8.02 -15.47
N GLN A 81 1.54 -8.02 -16.28
CA GLN A 81 1.61 -8.51 -17.65
C GLN A 81 2.59 -7.68 -18.47
N PHE A 82 2.48 -6.36 -18.44
CA PHE A 82 3.36 -5.44 -19.16
C PHE A 82 4.83 -5.59 -18.74
N MET A 83 5.10 -5.68 -17.43
CA MET A 83 6.45 -5.93 -16.91
C MET A 83 7.05 -7.26 -17.39
N SER A 84 6.21 -8.26 -17.63
CA SER A 84 6.67 -9.57 -18.10
C SER A 84 7.10 -9.58 -19.58
N ILE A 85 6.53 -8.69 -20.41
CA ILE A 85 6.70 -8.77 -21.87
C ILE A 85 7.40 -7.56 -22.49
N TYR A 86 7.48 -6.38 -21.81
CA TYR A 86 7.99 -5.16 -22.45
C TYR A 86 9.41 -5.30 -23.00
N LEU A 87 10.28 -6.08 -22.35
CA LEU A 87 11.64 -6.30 -22.83
C LEU A 87 11.66 -7.08 -24.15
N GLN A 88 10.82 -8.10 -24.28
CA GLN A 88 10.67 -8.89 -25.51
C GLN A 88 10.16 -8.01 -26.65
N ILE A 89 9.17 -7.16 -26.38
CA ILE A 89 8.66 -6.19 -27.37
C ILE A 89 9.77 -5.24 -27.82
N VAL A 90 10.54 -4.66 -26.88
CA VAL A 90 11.65 -3.76 -27.22
C VAL A 90 12.70 -4.45 -28.08
N GLU A 91 13.04 -5.69 -27.76
CA GLU A 91 14.00 -6.47 -28.54
C GLU A 91 13.50 -6.79 -29.96
N HIS A 92 12.25 -7.19 -30.08
CA HIS A 92 11.59 -7.44 -31.36
C HIS A 92 11.58 -6.18 -32.26
N VAL A 93 11.12 -5.06 -31.73
CA VAL A 93 11.09 -3.76 -32.44
C VAL A 93 12.48 -3.31 -32.86
N ASN A 94 13.51 -3.51 -32.02
CA ASN A 94 14.89 -3.17 -32.39
C ASN A 94 15.47 -4.08 -33.48
N GLN A 95 15.10 -5.36 -33.51
CA GLN A 95 15.49 -6.29 -34.56
C GLN A 95 14.84 -5.90 -35.90
N GLU A 96 13.54 -5.63 -35.93
CA GLU A 96 12.84 -5.19 -37.14
C GLU A 96 13.46 -3.92 -37.73
N LYS A 97 13.82 -2.94 -36.89
CA LYS A 97 14.52 -1.72 -37.33
C LYS A 97 15.88 -2.03 -38.00
N LYS A 98 16.66 -2.93 -37.41
CA LYS A 98 17.97 -3.30 -37.98
C LYS A 98 17.81 -3.95 -39.37
N TYR A 99 16.81 -4.82 -39.54
CA TYR A 99 16.53 -5.45 -40.84
C TYR A 99 16.06 -4.39 -41.85
N SER A 100 15.15 -3.52 -41.50
CA SER A 100 14.67 -2.43 -42.35
C SER A 100 15.79 -1.50 -42.80
N MET A 101 16.76 -1.15 -41.94
CA MET A 101 17.90 -0.30 -42.26
C MET A 101 18.96 -0.99 -43.11
N SER A 102 19.08 -2.32 -43.04
CA SER A 102 20.07 -3.08 -43.86
C SER A 102 19.59 -3.35 -45.26
N GLY A 103 18.38 -2.97 -45.64
CA GLY A 103 17.79 -3.25 -46.97
C GLY A 103 17.51 -4.74 -47.20
N GLN A 104 17.66 -5.59 -46.16
CA GLN A 104 17.29 -6.99 -46.21
C GLN A 104 15.79 -7.08 -45.92
N MET A 105 15.05 -7.75 -46.81
CA MET A 105 13.66 -8.13 -46.53
C MET A 105 13.64 -8.96 -45.27
N SER A 106 12.83 -8.52 -44.29
CA SER A 106 12.58 -9.32 -43.11
C SER A 106 11.95 -10.65 -43.49
N LEU A 107 12.31 -11.72 -42.81
CA LEU A 107 11.62 -13.02 -42.97
C LEU A 107 10.11 -12.88 -42.79
N PHE A 108 9.69 -11.86 -42.00
CA PHE A 108 8.29 -11.49 -41.74
C PHE A 108 7.57 -10.87 -42.95
N ASP A 109 8.29 -10.24 -43.91
CA ASP A 109 7.69 -9.69 -45.13
C ASP A 109 7.31 -10.82 -46.13
N LEU A 110 7.89 -12.01 -45.94
CA LEU A 110 7.67 -13.20 -46.75
C LEU A 110 6.62 -14.16 -46.18
N VAL A 111 6.14 -13.90 -44.98
CA VAL A 111 5.25 -14.80 -44.25
C VAL A 111 3.79 -14.30 -44.35
N SER A 112 2.84 -15.23 -44.54
CA SER A 112 1.40 -14.89 -44.60
C SER A 112 0.89 -14.28 -43.30
N GLU A 113 -0.19 -13.50 -43.37
CA GLU A 113 -0.83 -12.88 -42.19
C GLU A 113 -1.19 -13.90 -41.08
N GLU A 114 -1.50 -15.14 -41.46
CA GLU A 114 -1.78 -16.24 -40.54
C GLU A 114 -0.53 -16.66 -39.75
N GLN A 115 0.62 -16.67 -40.39
CA GLN A 115 1.91 -17.00 -39.77
C GLN A 115 2.46 -15.83 -38.93
N LYS A 116 2.14 -14.57 -39.27
CA LYS A 116 2.47 -13.41 -38.45
C LYS A 116 1.77 -13.46 -37.07
N SER A 117 0.59 -14.10 -37.01
CA SER A 117 -0.13 -14.27 -35.76
C SER A 117 0.55 -15.23 -34.76
N GLU A 118 1.37 -16.17 -35.25
CA GLU A 118 2.14 -17.09 -34.38
C GLU A 118 3.33 -16.41 -33.71
N PHE A 119 3.81 -15.31 -34.28
CA PHE A 119 4.94 -14.54 -33.75
C PHE A 119 4.51 -13.34 -32.90
N GLN A 120 3.20 -13.09 -32.73
CA GLN A 120 2.71 -12.04 -31.83
C GLN A 120 3.06 -12.38 -30.39
N ILE A 121 3.66 -11.41 -29.70
CA ILE A 121 3.94 -11.53 -28.26
C ILE A 121 2.61 -11.63 -27.54
N ARG A 122 2.29 -12.83 -27.05
CA ARG A 122 1.03 -13.09 -26.35
C ARG A 122 1.11 -12.52 -24.94
N MET A 123 0.02 -11.89 -24.52
CA MET A 123 -0.13 -11.42 -23.14
C MET A 123 -0.16 -12.63 -22.19
N PRO A 124 0.74 -12.73 -21.19
CA PRO A 124 0.76 -13.85 -20.26
C PRO A 124 -0.43 -13.80 -19.32
N ASP A 125 -0.93 -14.95 -18.91
CA ASP A 125 -1.99 -15.07 -17.90
C ASP A 125 -1.37 -15.10 -16.48
N VAL A 126 -0.94 -13.91 -16.00
CA VAL A 126 -0.25 -13.77 -14.69
C VAL A 126 -1.01 -12.90 -13.70
N GLY A 127 -2.22 -12.45 -14.05
CA GLY A 127 -3.01 -11.54 -13.21
C GLY A 127 -2.36 -10.17 -13.01
N GLU A 128 -2.58 -9.57 -11.85
CA GLU A 128 -1.98 -8.28 -11.45
C GLU A 128 -1.09 -8.46 -10.21
N TYR A 129 -0.26 -7.48 -9.93
CA TYR A 129 0.48 -7.39 -8.67
C TYR A 129 -0.48 -7.21 -7.48
N ALA A 130 -0.08 -7.67 -6.29
CA ALA A 130 -0.77 -7.33 -5.06
C ALA A 130 -0.79 -5.80 -4.86
N LYS A 131 -1.85 -5.28 -4.21
CA LYS A 131 -2.06 -3.84 -4.03
C LYS A 131 -0.86 -3.13 -3.41
N GLU A 132 -0.21 -3.76 -2.43
CA GLU A 132 0.99 -3.22 -1.79
C GLU A 132 2.13 -2.99 -2.78
N ASN A 133 2.35 -3.92 -3.72
CA ASN A 133 3.38 -3.79 -4.74
C ASN A 133 3.07 -2.65 -5.72
N LEU A 134 1.78 -2.48 -6.11
CA LEU A 134 1.36 -1.38 -6.97
C LEU A 134 1.60 -0.02 -6.29
N LEU A 135 1.24 0.10 -5.02
CA LEU A 135 1.46 1.30 -4.22
C LEU A 135 2.95 1.59 -4.02
N ALA A 136 3.77 0.56 -3.79
CA ALA A 136 5.21 0.69 -3.69
C ALA A 136 5.83 1.20 -5.01
N PHE A 137 5.38 0.71 -6.16
CA PHE A 137 5.80 1.21 -7.47
C PHE A 137 5.42 2.67 -7.68
N GLU A 138 4.19 3.05 -7.34
CA GLU A 138 3.74 4.45 -7.43
C GLU A 138 4.60 5.36 -6.55
N LYS A 139 4.82 4.98 -5.28
CA LYS A 139 5.70 5.74 -4.36
C LYS A 139 7.12 5.86 -4.90
N GLU A 140 7.68 4.78 -5.48
CA GLU A 140 9.02 4.77 -6.06
C GLU A 140 9.15 5.77 -7.22
N VAL A 141 8.19 5.81 -8.14
CA VAL A 141 8.32 6.56 -9.40
C VAL A 141 7.57 7.89 -9.43
N LEU A 142 6.50 8.04 -8.65
CA LEU A 142 5.70 9.26 -8.57
C LEU A 142 5.98 10.06 -7.29
N GLY A 143 6.52 9.42 -6.25
CA GLY A 143 6.69 10.01 -4.92
C GLY A 143 5.40 10.10 -4.10
N ILE A 144 4.26 9.75 -4.69
CA ILE A 144 2.93 9.73 -4.07
C ILE A 144 2.21 8.43 -4.38
N TYR A 145 1.14 8.13 -3.64
CA TYR A 145 0.20 7.06 -3.95
C TYR A 145 -0.95 7.63 -4.80
N VAL A 146 -1.36 6.92 -5.85
CA VAL A 146 -2.42 7.34 -6.78
C VAL A 146 -3.61 6.37 -6.73
N SER A 147 -3.37 5.08 -6.66
CA SER A 147 -4.43 4.05 -6.70
C SER A 147 -4.97 3.66 -5.32
N GLY A 148 -4.53 4.31 -4.25
CA GLY A 148 -4.98 4.09 -2.87
C GLY A 148 -3.89 4.47 -1.87
N HIS A 149 -4.10 4.14 -0.60
CA HIS A 149 -3.12 4.36 0.46
C HIS A 149 -2.82 3.05 1.18
N PRO A 150 -1.55 2.77 1.62
CA PRO A 150 -1.21 1.53 2.33
C PRO A 150 -1.97 1.30 3.64
N LEU A 151 -2.57 2.35 4.20
CA LEU A 151 -3.35 2.29 5.44
C LEU A 151 -4.86 2.16 5.22
N GLU A 152 -5.37 2.16 3.97
CA GLU A 152 -6.83 2.09 3.70
C GLU A 152 -7.49 0.86 4.31
N GLU A 153 -6.85 -0.31 4.21
CA GLU A 153 -7.38 -1.55 4.78
C GLU A 153 -7.37 -1.57 6.32
N TYR A 154 -6.63 -0.64 6.95
CA TYR A 154 -6.56 -0.46 8.41
C TYR A 154 -7.37 0.75 8.89
N GLU A 155 -8.11 1.44 8.03
CA GLU A 155 -8.77 2.72 8.33
C GLU A 155 -9.73 2.62 9.53
N GLU A 156 -10.51 1.55 9.61
CA GLU A 156 -11.44 1.31 10.73
C GLU A 156 -10.70 1.12 12.07
N GLN A 157 -9.64 0.34 12.07
CA GLN A 157 -8.78 0.11 13.23
C GLN A 157 -8.06 1.40 13.62
N TRP A 158 -7.52 2.09 12.63
CA TRP A 158 -6.81 3.35 12.80
C TRP A 158 -7.72 4.39 13.46
N LYS A 159 -8.93 4.63 12.93
CA LYS A 159 -9.91 5.59 13.49
C LYS A 159 -10.32 5.28 14.94
N LYS A 160 -10.42 3.99 15.30
CA LYS A 160 -10.80 3.58 16.67
C LYS A 160 -9.68 3.70 17.69
N THR A 161 -8.44 3.79 17.23
CA THR A 161 -7.26 3.71 18.10
C THR A 161 -6.59 5.05 18.33
N ILE A 162 -6.56 5.93 17.32
CA ILE A 162 -5.89 7.22 17.42
C ILE A 162 -6.68 8.20 18.29
N SER A 163 -5.97 9.08 18.97
CA SER A 163 -6.54 10.25 19.65
C SER A 163 -6.28 11.55 18.89
N ALA A 164 -5.26 11.56 18.02
CA ALA A 164 -4.91 12.68 17.14
C ALA A 164 -4.44 12.17 15.78
N THR A 165 -4.69 12.94 14.74
CA THR A 165 -4.18 12.72 13.39
C THR A 165 -2.87 13.47 13.20
N THR A 166 -2.07 13.11 12.18
CA THR A 166 -0.84 13.85 11.85
C THR A 166 -1.12 15.31 11.50
N LEU A 167 -2.29 15.61 10.91
CA LEU A 167 -2.71 16.95 10.58
C LEU A 167 -2.93 17.84 11.82
N ASP A 168 -3.33 17.26 12.95
CA ASP A 168 -3.55 18.00 14.19
C ASP A 168 -2.24 18.56 14.79
N PHE A 169 -1.09 18.03 14.36
CA PHE A 169 0.26 18.52 14.71
C PHE A 169 0.77 19.65 13.79
N GLN A 170 0.05 19.95 12.71
CA GLN A 170 0.41 21.05 11.81
C GLN A 170 -0.23 22.36 12.30
N PRO A 171 0.48 23.51 12.17
CA PRO A 171 -0.12 24.79 12.51
C PRO A 171 -1.23 25.14 11.52
N ASP A 172 -2.34 25.60 12.03
CA ASP A 172 -3.44 26.14 11.24
C ASP A 172 -3.01 27.43 10.53
N GLU A 173 -3.36 27.58 9.25
CA GLU A 173 -2.91 28.72 8.42
C GLU A 173 -3.34 30.08 8.94
N GLU A 174 -4.49 30.18 9.64
CA GLU A 174 -5.03 31.45 10.11
C GLU A 174 -4.52 31.80 11.53
N SER A 175 -4.49 30.79 12.42
CA SER A 175 -4.13 30.99 13.83
C SER A 175 -2.66 30.74 14.15
N GLY A 176 -1.93 30.03 13.29
CA GLY A 176 -0.55 29.59 13.51
C GLY A 176 -0.40 28.57 14.65
N ARG A 177 -1.52 28.03 15.17
CA ARG A 177 -1.53 27.08 16.29
C ARG A 177 -1.88 25.68 15.84
N THR A 178 -1.30 24.70 16.52
CA THR A 178 -1.68 23.29 16.34
C THR A 178 -2.94 22.94 17.14
N LYS A 179 -3.67 21.91 16.76
CA LYS A 179 -4.83 21.45 17.52
C LYS A 179 -4.43 20.66 18.76
N VAL A 180 -3.27 19.99 18.73
CA VAL A 180 -2.71 19.30 19.88
C VAL A 180 -2.07 20.30 20.84
N ARG A 181 -2.02 19.96 22.14
CA ARG A 181 -1.47 20.85 23.17
C ARG A 181 -0.13 20.34 23.66
N ASP A 182 0.80 21.26 23.94
CA ASP A 182 2.09 20.90 24.54
C ASP A 182 1.92 20.05 25.82
N GLY A 183 2.73 19.00 25.92
CA GLY A 183 2.68 18.05 27.04
C GLY A 183 1.51 17.08 27.03
N ALA A 184 0.51 17.23 26.15
CA ALA A 184 -0.60 16.28 26.04
C ALA A 184 -0.10 14.89 25.59
N LYS A 185 -0.79 13.86 26.06
CA LYS A 185 -0.51 12.48 25.61
C LYS A 185 -1.46 12.14 24.47
N GLU A 186 -0.87 11.82 23.33
CA GLU A 186 -1.60 11.46 22.13
C GLU A 186 -1.17 10.11 21.60
N ILE A 187 -2.09 9.46 20.87
CA ILE A 187 -1.87 8.25 20.11
C ILE A 187 -2.06 8.60 18.64
N ILE A 188 -1.01 8.44 17.85
CA ILE A 188 -1.07 8.51 16.40
C ILE A 188 -0.93 7.12 15.81
N GLY A 189 -1.40 6.91 14.59
CA GLY A 189 -1.21 5.68 13.84
C GLY A 189 -0.82 6.00 12.41
N GLY A 190 0.17 5.28 11.88
CA GLY A 190 0.64 5.55 10.55
C GLY A 190 1.73 4.59 10.09
N MET A 191 2.26 4.87 8.91
CA MET A 191 3.41 4.19 8.35
C MET A 191 4.66 5.04 8.52
N ILE A 192 5.77 4.44 8.88
CA ILE A 192 7.06 5.13 8.98
C ILE A 192 7.61 5.32 7.57
N THR A 193 7.76 6.58 7.14
CA THR A 193 8.26 6.93 5.80
C THR A 193 9.72 7.35 5.79
N ASP A 194 10.25 7.79 6.92
CA ASP A 194 11.67 8.12 7.08
C ASP A 194 12.16 7.80 8.48
N LYS A 195 13.45 7.44 8.60
CA LYS A 195 14.12 7.16 9.86
C LYS A 195 15.54 7.67 9.84
N THR A 196 15.85 8.58 10.73
CA THR A 196 17.21 9.08 10.97
C THR A 196 17.67 8.71 12.38
N VAL A 197 18.73 7.91 12.48
CA VAL A 197 19.35 7.55 13.76
C VAL A 197 20.51 8.50 14.08
N LYS A 198 20.56 9.01 15.31
CA LYS A 198 21.63 9.90 15.79
C LYS A 198 22.16 9.42 17.14
N HIS A 199 23.41 9.77 17.43
CA HIS A 199 23.99 9.58 18.76
C HIS A 199 23.82 10.84 19.60
N THR A 200 23.40 10.65 20.84
CA THR A 200 23.36 11.72 21.84
C THR A 200 24.75 12.11 22.28
N LYS A 201 24.89 13.20 23.05
CA LYS A 201 26.16 13.62 23.66
C LYS A 201 26.76 12.53 24.57
N THR A 202 25.95 11.62 25.09
CA THR A 202 26.37 10.48 25.93
C THR A 202 26.58 9.20 25.12
N ASN A 203 26.70 9.31 23.80
CA ASN A 203 26.94 8.19 22.86
C ASN A 203 25.85 7.12 22.85
N GLN A 204 24.62 7.47 23.26
CA GLN A 204 23.45 6.60 23.17
C GLN A 204 22.69 6.86 21.88
N MET A 205 22.12 5.83 21.26
CA MET A 205 21.33 5.97 20.03
C MET A 205 19.94 6.49 20.30
N MET A 206 19.49 7.44 19.48
CA MET A 206 18.12 7.93 19.40
C MET A 206 17.68 8.01 17.96
N ALA A 207 16.38 8.09 17.69
CA ALA A 207 15.87 8.20 16.34
C ALA A 207 14.89 9.37 16.20
N PHE A 208 14.86 9.91 14.98
CA PHE A 208 13.79 10.74 14.47
C PHE A 208 13.10 9.92 13.39
N VAL A 209 11.81 9.73 13.49
CA VAL A 209 11.02 9.00 12.51
C VAL A 209 9.89 9.88 12.01
N THR A 210 9.63 9.84 10.70
CA THR A 210 8.47 10.50 10.11
C THR A 210 7.37 9.47 9.96
N VAL A 211 6.23 9.75 10.57
CA VAL A 211 5.02 8.91 10.48
C VAL A 211 4.03 9.60 9.54
N GLU A 212 3.60 8.88 8.52
CA GLU A 212 2.60 9.30 7.53
C GLU A 212 1.28 8.55 7.81
N ASP A 213 0.19 9.29 7.93
CA ASP A 213 -1.17 8.73 7.99
C ASP A 213 -1.97 9.09 6.71
N LEU A 214 -3.28 8.93 6.74
CA LEU A 214 -4.17 9.25 5.62
C LEU A 214 -4.26 10.76 5.32
N LEU A 215 -3.79 11.63 6.21
CA LEU A 215 -4.02 13.08 6.16
C LEU A 215 -2.72 13.88 6.04
N GLY A 216 -1.58 13.35 6.48
CA GLY A 216 -0.32 14.06 6.43
C GLY A 216 0.82 13.31 7.11
N THR A 217 1.80 14.07 7.64
CA THR A 217 2.99 13.52 8.29
C THR A 217 3.29 14.25 9.60
N VAL A 218 3.91 13.53 10.55
CA VAL A 218 4.41 14.10 11.80
C VAL A 218 5.80 13.53 12.13
N GLU A 219 6.67 14.37 12.67
CA GLU A 219 7.96 13.92 13.20
C GLU A 219 7.80 13.37 14.62
N VAL A 220 8.32 12.17 14.84
CA VAL A 220 8.35 11.52 16.16
C VAL A 220 9.78 11.43 16.65
N VAL A 221 10.05 11.93 17.83
CA VAL A 221 11.35 11.86 18.50
C VAL A 221 11.36 10.65 19.43
N VAL A 222 12.30 9.74 19.21
CA VAL A 222 12.45 8.51 20.01
C VAL A 222 13.76 8.59 20.79
N PHE A 223 13.64 8.90 22.08
CA PHE A 223 14.81 9.00 22.96
C PHE A 223 15.46 7.63 23.24
N PRO A 224 16.72 7.58 23.70
CA PRO A 224 17.52 6.36 23.76
C PRO A 224 16.84 5.18 24.45
N ARG A 225 16.23 5.42 25.63
CA ARG A 225 15.54 4.38 26.38
C ARG A 225 14.39 3.73 25.59
N ASP A 226 13.61 4.57 24.90
CA ASP A 226 12.43 4.11 24.15
C ASP A 226 12.85 3.58 22.77
N TYR A 227 13.95 4.10 22.20
CA TYR A 227 14.54 3.56 20.99
C TYR A 227 15.05 2.12 21.19
N GLU A 228 15.78 1.87 22.28
CA GLU A 228 16.28 0.52 22.59
C GLU A 228 15.16 -0.52 22.74
N ARG A 229 14.00 -0.10 23.27
CA ARG A 229 12.83 -0.97 23.47
C ARG A 229 12.02 -1.23 22.21
N ASN A 230 12.00 -0.27 21.28
CA ASN A 230 11.07 -0.26 20.16
C ASN A 230 11.78 -0.32 18.80
N ARG A 231 13.11 -0.37 18.74
CA ARG A 231 13.88 -0.27 17.49
C ARG A 231 13.46 -1.23 16.40
N ASP A 232 13.03 -2.45 16.77
CA ASP A 232 12.63 -3.50 15.85
C ASP A 232 11.29 -3.19 15.13
N TYR A 233 10.51 -2.24 15.67
CA TYR A 233 9.25 -1.76 15.09
C TYR A 233 9.38 -0.42 14.38
N LEU A 234 10.54 0.22 14.49
CA LEU A 234 10.80 1.56 13.94
C LEU A 234 11.58 1.48 12.62
N GLU A 235 11.18 0.58 11.73
CA GLU A 235 11.77 0.49 10.38
C GLU A 235 10.89 1.22 9.36
N VAL A 236 11.50 1.69 8.27
CA VAL A 236 10.76 2.29 7.15
C VAL A 236 9.76 1.28 6.61
N ASP A 237 8.58 1.73 6.20
CA ASP A 237 7.41 0.97 5.77
C ASP A 237 6.68 0.19 6.89
N SER A 238 7.16 0.23 8.14
CA SER A 238 6.43 -0.33 9.28
C SER A 238 5.15 0.46 9.57
N LYS A 239 4.04 -0.24 9.76
CA LYS A 239 2.74 0.33 10.15
C LYS A 239 2.61 0.23 11.67
N VAL A 240 2.54 1.36 12.36
CA VAL A 240 2.63 1.42 13.82
C VAL A 240 1.65 2.42 14.44
N PHE A 241 1.15 2.09 15.64
CA PHE A 241 0.60 3.06 16.57
C PHE A 241 1.70 3.53 17.51
N ILE A 242 1.79 4.83 17.72
CA ILE A 242 2.78 5.42 18.62
C ILE A 242 2.02 6.28 19.64
N ARG A 243 2.16 5.94 20.92
CA ARG A 243 1.77 6.82 22.01
C ARG A 243 2.97 7.65 22.41
N GLY A 244 2.72 8.92 22.61
CA GLY A 244 3.75 9.84 23.03
C GLY A 244 3.20 11.10 23.67
N ARG A 245 4.11 12.00 23.99
CA ARG A 245 3.81 13.32 24.51
C ARG A 245 4.07 14.36 23.44
N VAL A 246 3.13 15.25 23.22
CA VAL A 246 3.28 16.37 22.31
C VAL A 246 4.37 17.30 22.80
N SER A 247 5.22 17.74 21.88
CA SER A 247 6.21 18.81 22.07
C SER A 247 5.95 19.90 21.05
N GLU A 248 5.52 21.05 21.50
CA GLU A 248 5.27 22.23 20.67
C GLU A 248 6.55 23.04 20.54
N GLU A 249 6.84 23.51 19.33
CA GLU A 249 7.86 24.50 19.03
C GLU A 249 7.15 25.72 18.43
N ASP A 250 7.49 26.91 18.94
CA ASP A 250 6.88 28.16 18.46
C ASP A 250 6.94 28.29 16.93
N GLU A 251 5.78 28.58 16.32
CA GLU A 251 5.58 28.78 14.87
C GLU A 251 5.98 27.59 13.97
N LYS A 252 6.10 26.38 14.52
CA LYS A 252 6.42 25.17 13.76
C LYS A 252 5.40 24.08 14.03
N ALA A 253 5.44 23.06 13.15
CA ALA A 253 4.70 21.83 13.41
C ALA A 253 5.14 21.18 14.73
N SER A 254 4.18 20.76 15.55
CA SER A 254 4.44 20.03 16.79
C SER A 254 5.02 18.65 16.49
N LYS A 255 5.79 18.12 17.42
CA LYS A 255 6.38 16.78 17.34
C LYS A 255 5.78 15.87 18.40
N LEU A 256 5.86 14.58 18.21
CA LEU A 256 5.50 13.60 19.22
C LEU A 256 6.77 12.99 19.83
N ILE A 257 6.90 13.06 21.14
CA ILE A 257 7.95 12.37 21.89
C ILE A 257 7.46 10.97 22.20
N CYS A 258 8.06 9.96 21.58
CA CYS A 258 7.65 8.57 21.70
C CYS A 258 7.77 8.06 23.14
N GLU A 259 6.73 7.40 23.64
CA GLU A 259 6.74 6.62 24.88
C GLU A 259 6.59 5.12 24.60
N LYS A 260 5.79 4.74 23.58
CA LYS A 260 5.54 3.34 23.23
C LYS A 260 5.13 3.19 21.78
N VAL A 261 5.56 2.08 21.16
CA VAL A 261 5.23 1.70 19.80
C VAL A 261 4.53 0.34 19.80
N ILE A 262 3.46 0.20 19.02
CA ILE A 262 2.73 -1.06 18.82
C ILE A 262 2.51 -1.22 17.32
N PRO A 263 3.04 -2.28 16.67
CA PRO A 263 2.74 -2.60 15.28
C PRO A 263 1.24 -2.86 15.07
N PHE A 264 0.72 -2.51 13.88
CA PHE A 264 -0.70 -2.73 13.54
C PHE A 264 -1.10 -4.21 13.60
N ASP A 265 -0.20 -5.11 13.24
CA ASP A 265 -0.41 -6.55 13.27
C ASP A 265 -0.40 -7.15 14.69
N ARG A 266 0.05 -6.39 15.69
CA ARG A 266 0.07 -6.80 17.11
C ARG A 266 -1.05 -6.19 17.94
N THR A 267 -2.02 -5.54 17.31
CA THR A 267 -3.25 -5.18 18.01
C THR A 267 -4.00 -6.46 18.35
N LYS A 268 -4.30 -6.66 19.64
CA LYS A 268 -5.04 -7.83 20.07
C LYS A 268 -6.44 -7.81 19.47
N ARG A 269 -6.76 -8.88 18.77
CA ARG A 269 -8.09 -9.12 18.23
C ARG A 269 -8.80 -10.18 19.06
N GLU A 270 -10.11 -10.10 19.08
CA GLU A 270 -10.98 -11.14 19.65
C GLU A 270 -11.83 -11.70 18.51
N LEU A 271 -11.80 -13.01 18.34
CA LEU A 271 -12.76 -13.71 17.51
C LEU A 271 -13.99 -14.04 18.34
N TRP A 272 -15.11 -13.42 18.03
CA TRP A 272 -16.39 -13.65 18.67
C TRP A 272 -17.22 -14.64 17.85
N ILE A 273 -17.70 -15.71 18.52
CA ILE A 273 -18.62 -16.68 17.94
C ILE A 273 -19.90 -16.66 18.79
N GLN A 274 -21.00 -16.31 18.14
CA GLN A 274 -22.30 -16.16 18.79
C GLN A 274 -23.15 -17.42 18.68
N PHE A 275 -23.72 -17.85 19.79
CA PHE A 275 -24.68 -18.92 19.88
C PHE A 275 -26.02 -18.45 20.45
N PRO A 276 -27.16 -19.10 20.09
CA PRO A 276 -28.46 -18.76 20.66
C PRO A 276 -28.50 -18.91 22.17
N ASP A 277 -27.93 -19.98 22.69
CA ASP A 277 -27.88 -20.30 24.12
C ASP A 277 -26.67 -21.16 24.47
N LYS A 278 -26.48 -21.43 25.76
CA LYS A 278 -25.38 -22.24 26.28
C LYS A 278 -25.45 -23.70 25.85
N ALA A 279 -26.65 -24.26 25.67
CA ALA A 279 -26.84 -25.66 25.27
C ALA A 279 -26.34 -25.86 23.82
N SER A 280 -26.73 -24.98 22.90
CA SER A 280 -26.25 -24.97 21.50
C SER A 280 -24.74 -24.84 21.39
N TYR A 281 -24.12 -24.01 22.27
CA TYR A 281 -22.65 -23.92 22.31
C TYR A 281 -22.03 -25.26 22.75
N LEU A 282 -22.53 -25.87 23.81
CA LEU A 282 -21.98 -27.14 24.34
C LEU A 282 -22.07 -28.29 23.32
N GLU A 283 -23.15 -28.35 22.54
CA GLU A 283 -23.29 -29.29 21.43
C GLU A 283 -22.27 -29.07 20.31
N SER A 284 -21.86 -27.81 20.10
CA SER A 284 -20.92 -27.39 19.04
C SER A 284 -19.48 -27.21 19.54
N GLU A 285 -19.20 -27.42 20.83
CA GLU A 285 -17.89 -27.09 21.41
C GLU A 285 -16.72 -27.84 20.76
N GLU A 286 -16.90 -29.13 20.48
CA GLU A 286 -15.87 -29.93 19.81
C GLU A 286 -15.64 -29.50 18.38
N ILE A 287 -16.68 -29.03 17.67
CA ILE A 287 -16.59 -28.52 16.31
C ILE A 287 -15.82 -27.18 16.32
N VAL A 288 -16.13 -26.27 17.26
CA VAL A 288 -15.40 -25.04 17.45
C VAL A 288 -13.92 -25.34 17.67
N TYR A 289 -13.60 -26.23 18.61
CA TYR A 289 -12.22 -26.61 18.91
C TYR A 289 -11.51 -27.25 17.70
N GLY A 290 -12.22 -28.02 16.88
CA GLY A 290 -11.68 -28.58 15.65
C GLY A 290 -11.26 -27.50 14.63
N TYR A 291 -12.04 -26.44 14.48
CA TYR A 291 -11.68 -25.32 13.59
C TYR A 291 -10.51 -24.49 14.11
N LEU A 292 -10.34 -24.41 15.44
CA LEU A 292 -9.25 -23.65 16.07
C LEU A 292 -7.94 -24.45 16.19
N ALA A 293 -7.99 -25.78 16.06
CA ALA A 293 -6.85 -26.67 16.33
C ALA A 293 -5.66 -26.46 15.38
N ASP A 294 -5.93 -25.99 14.15
CA ASP A 294 -4.90 -25.79 13.11
C ASP A 294 -4.25 -24.41 13.17
N SER A 295 -4.53 -23.60 14.20
CA SER A 295 -4.03 -22.24 14.30
C SER A 295 -3.52 -21.95 15.71
N GLU A 296 -2.33 -21.39 15.79
CA GLU A 296 -1.73 -20.85 17.02
C GLU A 296 -1.53 -19.35 16.85
N GLY A 297 -1.73 -18.56 17.92
CA GLY A 297 -1.53 -17.12 17.89
C GLY A 297 -1.96 -16.42 19.18
N ASP A 298 -2.06 -15.11 19.10
CA ASP A 298 -2.35 -14.23 20.26
C ASP A 298 -3.80 -13.72 20.30
N ASP A 299 -4.61 -13.96 19.24
CA ASP A 299 -5.98 -13.49 19.16
C ASP A 299 -6.88 -14.36 20.07
N GLU A 300 -7.62 -13.71 20.98
CA GLU A 300 -8.50 -14.38 21.94
C GLU A 300 -9.79 -14.85 21.25
N VAL A 301 -10.29 -16.03 21.64
CA VAL A 301 -11.59 -16.53 21.15
C VAL A 301 -12.64 -16.37 22.23
N VAL A 302 -13.74 -15.73 21.88
CA VAL A 302 -14.85 -15.38 22.77
C VAL A 302 -16.14 -16.01 22.27
N ILE A 303 -16.78 -16.79 23.12
CA ILE A 303 -18.11 -17.38 22.89
C ILE A 303 -19.15 -16.47 23.54
N TYR A 304 -20.16 -16.09 22.79
CA TYR A 304 -21.28 -15.27 23.29
C TYR A 304 -22.61 -16.03 23.13
N CYS A 305 -23.29 -16.26 24.24
CA CYS A 305 -24.62 -16.88 24.26
C CYS A 305 -25.68 -15.78 24.45
N THR A 306 -26.52 -15.56 23.43
CA THR A 306 -27.44 -14.43 23.36
C THR A 306 -28.55 -14.49 24.40
N LYS A 307 -29.15 -15.67 24.65
CA LYS A 307 -30.26 -15.84 25.57
C LYS A 307 -29.86 -15.52 27.02
N GLU A 308 -28.71 -16.03 27.44
CA GLU A 308 -28.18 -15.81 28.77
C GLU A 308 -27.35 -14.52 28.89
N ARG A 309 -27.06 -13.84 27.77
CA ARG A 309 -26.11 -12.71 27.65
C ARG A 309 -24.75 -13.05 28.29
N ALA A 310 -24.33 -14.30 28.16
CA ALA A 310 -23.14 -14.83 28.79
C ALA A 310 -21.95 -14.81 27.82
N ILE A 311 -20.79 -14.44 28.36
CA ILE A 311 -19.52 -14.40 27.64
C ILE A 311 -18.61 -15.47 28.25
N LYS A 312 -18.06 -16.36 27.42
CA LYS A 312 -17.01 -17.33 27.78
C LYS A 312 -15.77 -17.03 26.94
N ARG A 313 -14.66 -16.65 27.58
CA ARG A 313 -13.35 -16.57 26.94
C ARG A 313 -12.71 -17.94 26.95
N LEU A 314 -12.23 -18.40 25.80
CA LEU A 314 -11.50 -19.67 25.75
C LEU A 314 -10.11 -19.49 26.42
N PRO A 315 -9.53 -20.60 26.94
CA PRO A 315 -8.20 -20.53 27.56
C PRO A 315 -7.12 -20.12 26.54
N ARG A 316 -6.02 -19.53 27.02
CA ARG A 316 -4.93 -18.98 26.17
C ARG A 316 -4.32 -20.01 25.19
N ASN A 317 -4.30 -21.29 25.53
CA ASN A 317 -3.87 -22.36 24.65
C ASN A 317 -4.86 -22.64 23.49
N ARG A 318 -5.93 -21.88 23.38
CA ARG A 318 -6.90 -21.87 22.29
C ARG A 318 -6.94 -20.55 21.54
N ASN A 319 -6.00 -19.66 21.84
CA ASN A 319 -5.80 -18.45 21.05
C ASN A 319 -5.31 -18.85 19.66
N ILE A 320 -5.67 -18.05 18.66
CA ILE A 320 -5.41 -18.32 17.25
C ILE A 320 -4.78 -17.09 16.57
N THR A 321 -4.30 -17.26 15.36
CA THR A 321 -4.09 -16.15 14.43
C THR A 321 -5.30 -16.04 13.53
N VAL A 322 -6.12 -15.01 13.72
CA VAL A 322 -7.30 -14.77 12.88
C VAL A 322 -6.86 -14.42 11.45
N ASN A 323 -7.27 -15.23 10.48
CA ASN A 323 -7.03 -15.05 9.07
C ASN A 323 -8.29 -15.33 8.25
N GLN A 324 -8.28 -14.96 6.98
CA GLN A 324 -9.42 -15.14 6.06
C GLN A 324 -9.87 -16.60 5.93
N GLN A 325 -8.94 -17.55 5.99
CA GLN A 325 -9.25 -18.97 5.85
C GLN A 325 -10.05 -19.50 7.04
N ILE A 326 -9.64 -19.16 8.27
CA ILE A 326 -10.35 -19.54 9.50
C ILE A 326 -11.70 -18.87 9.55
N LEU A 327 -11.75 -17.56 9.25
CA LEU A 327 -13.01 -16.80 9.23
C LEU A 327 -13.99 -17.40 8.22
N GLY A 328 -13.55 -17.69 7.00
CA GLY A 328 -14.39 -18.30 5.97
C GLY A 328 -14.96 -19.66 6.41
N ARG A 329 -14.14 -20.52 7.04
CA ARG A 329 -14.57 -21.82 7.55
C ARG A 329 -15.62 -21.69 8.67
N LEU A 330 -15.40 -20.78 9.61
CA LEU A 330 -16.33 -20.53 10.72
C LEU A 330 -17.62 -19.87 10.25
N MET A 331 -17.55 -18.88 9.36
CA MET A 331 -18.71 -18.21 8.79
C MET A 331 -19.57 -19.16 7.95
N ASN A 332 -18.94 -20.04 7.18
CA ASN A 332 -19.66 -21.07 6.40
C ASN A 332 -20.39 -22.06 7.29
N HIS A 333 -19.86 -22.40 8.48
CA HIS A 333 -20.45 -23.37 9.39
C HIS A 333 -21.49 -22.74 10.33
N PHE A 334 -21.17 -21.60 10.95
CA PHE A 334 -22.02 -20.97 11.97
C PHE A 334 -22.86 -19.80 11.44
N GLY A 335 -22.60 -19.34 10.20
CA GLY A 335 -23.24 -18.18 9.56
C GLY A 335 -22.45 -16.89 9.77
N GLU A 336 -22.42 -16.03 8.74
CA GLU A 336 -21.67 -14.75 8.75
C GLU A 336 -22.07 -13.82 9.90
N SER A 337 -23.36 -13.77 10.26
CA SER A 337 -23.87 -12.93 11.34
C SER A 337 -23.43 -13.39 12.74
N HIS A 338 -22.96 -14.63 12.87
CA HIS A 338 -22.60 -15.25 14.15
C HIS A 338 -21.09 -15.22 14.43
N VAL A 339 -20.28 -14.84 13.45
CA VAL A 339 -18.81 -14.78 13.57
C VAL A 339 -18.34 -13.36 13.32
N LYS A 340 -17.68 -12.76 14.32
CA LYS A 340 -17.20 -11.38 14.24
C LYS A 340 -15.80 -11.24 14.82
N VAL A 341 -14.94 -10.50 14.14
CA VAL A 341 -13.66 -10.06 14.70
C VAL A 341 -13.85 -8.70 15.35
N VAL A 342 -13.45 -8.60 16.60
CA VAL A 342 -13.47 -7.36 17.37
C VAL A 342 -12.02 -7.01 17.72
N GLU A 343 -11.59 -5.85 17.29
CA GLU A 343 -10.29 -5.31 17.67
C GLU A 343 -10.41 -4.63 19.03
N LYS A 344 -9.52 -4.99 19.96
CA LYS A 344 -9.44 -4.33 21.27
C LYS A 344 -8.85 -2.94 21.08
N ALA A 345 -9.47 -1.94 21.68
CA ALA A 345 -8.90 -0.61 21.79
C ALA A 345 -7.52 -0.70 22.47
N ILE A 346 -6.52 -0.06 21.86
CA ILE A 346 -5.12 -0.10 22.33
C ILE A 346 -4.97 0.61 23.70
N GLU A 347 -5.94 1.43 24.11
CA GLU A 347 -5.94 2.10 25.43
C GLU A 347 -5.69 1.14 26.61
N ASN A 348 -6.10 -0.11 26.50
CA ASN A 348 -5.87 -1.15 27.52
C ASN A 348 -4.47 -1.79 27.44
N HIS A 349 -3.64 -1.41 26.49
CA HIS A 349 -2.30 -1.94 26.26
C HIS A 349 -1.18 -0.93 26.52
N PHE A 350 -1.53 0.32 26.78
CA PHE A 350 -0.58 1.39 27.12
C PHE A 350 -0.39 1.55 28.65
#